data_ecf64e1175ca9fdabb69e6a4ce92cccf
#
_entry.id   ecf64e1175ca9fdabb69e6a4ce92cccf
#
_cell.length_a   1.000
_cell.length_b   1.000
_cell.length_c   1.000
_cell.angle_alpha   90.00
_cell.angle_beta   90.00
_cell.angle_gamma   90.00
#
_symmetry.space_group_name_H-M   'P 1'
#
loop_
_entity.id
_entity.type
_entity.pdbx_description
1 polymer ?
#
loop_
_entity_poly.entity_id
_entity_poly.type
_entity_poly.pdbx_seq_one_letter_code
_entity_poly.pdbx_strand_id
1 'polypeptide(L)'
;PLSAELAKKAADELFEKPERLDEDLAALRTWLAKCPHIKSRTDDQFLMMFLRGSKHSLERAKEKLDLYYTIRTALPELIRNRDPEEARIQELAKLGTMIPLPNTVTPDGPRIILVRPGTYDPTKYTIQDVFRYNTMMADIMMKEDDNLIVAGQMGILDLSGATMAHFLQFSPSFVKKATMWSQEGSPLRQKGFHYVNTPSGFELVYNMFKNFLNEKNRSRLYVHGSNLESLYEHIPKSMLPAEYGGDAGPIQDIVDAWAKKMLSYKEYFKEDDNYGTDEKKRPGRPKSADTLFGLEGGYGTMVISLRPLPEALTEKAARELNEKPDRIEEDLAAIRQWLARSPHIRARIDDQFLVAFLRGCKYSLERAKEKIDMFYSVRTAIPELMKNRDPEEPRTLEIIRLGVGLPLPQTNGEDAPRIMLIRPGVYDPKQYRIEEVIKVSTMFNDVMMLEDDNMVIGGQIGILDLANVTPAHFLQFTPTFVKKMTMMSQEGSPLRQKGFHYINTPSGFELVFNMFKSFMSEKNRSRLYVHGSNMESLYEHVPKRLLPKEYGGDGTSLKEIGAAWEKKLLAYRQYFLEEDQYGTDERKRVGRPKTAESMFGMEGSFRQLQVD
;
A
#
# COMPACT_ATOMS: atom_id res chain seq x y z
N PRO A 1 36.27 13.78 -19.75
CA PRO A 1 37.18 13.36 -18.68
C PRO A 1 36.72 13.97 -17.36
N LEU A 2 36.81 13.18 -16.26
CA LEU A 2 36.50 13.64 -14.91
C LEU A 2 37.49 14.73 -14.47
N SER A 3 37.03 15.59 -13.52
CA SER A 3 37.97 16.45 -12.77
C SER A 3 38.97 15.59 -11.97
N ALA A 4 40.08 16.15 -11.55
CA ALA A 4 41.10 15.43 -10.78
C ALA A 4 40.52 14.86 -9.46
N GLU A 5 39.70 15.66 -8.80
CA GLU A 5 39.01 15.26 -7.54
C GLU A 5 38.02 14.12 -7.76
N LEU A 6 37.20 14.22 -8.82
CA LEU A 6 36.24 13.15 -9.17
C LEU A 6 36.94 11.88 -9.65
N ALA A 7 38.03 12.00 -10.40
CA ALA A 7 38.85 10.86 -10.84
C ALA A 7 39.45 10.13 -9.65
N LYS A 8 39.99 10.85 -8.67
CA LYS A 8 40.49 10.28 -7.42
C LYS A 8 39.40 9.58 -6.66
N LYS A 9 38.22 10.21 -6.50
CA LYS A 9 37.06 9.61 -5.81
C LYS A 9 36.55 8.35 -6.53
N ALA A 10 36.53 8.36 -7.86
CA ALA A 10 36.16 7.20 -8.66
C ALA A 10 37.13 6.03 -8.43
N ALA A 11 38.43 6.29 -8.36
CA ALA A 11 39.43 5.27 -8.04
C ALA A 11 39.26 4.74 -6.61
N ASP A 12 39.14 5.62 -5.61
CA ASP A 12 39.14 5.26 -4.19
C ASP A 12 37.81 4.59 -3.74
N GLU A 13 36.65 5.14 -4.16
CA GLU A 13 35.34 4.68 -3.69
C GLU A 13 34.65 3.70 -4.65
N LEU A 14 34.93 3.80 -5.97
CA LEU A 14 34.26 3.00 -6.99
C LEU A 14 35.17 1.93 -7.61
N PHE A 15 36.45 1.91 -7.23
CA PHE A 15 37.44 0.98 -7.75
C PHE A 15 37.68 1.13 -9.27
N GLU A 16 37.46 2.36 -9.80
CA GLU A 16 37.70 2.68 -11.20
C GLU A 16 39.18 2.59 -11.50
N LYS A 17 39.53 1.83 -12.54
CA LYS A 17 40.92 1.67 -13.03
C LYS A 17 40.95 2.12 -14.48
N PRO A 18 41.58 3.27 -14.77
CA PRO A 18 41.61 3.82 -16.12
C PRO A 18 42.09 2.85 -17.19
N GLU A 19 43.06 1.99 -16.87
CA GLU A 19 43.64 0.98 -17.77
C GLU A 19 42.66 -0.16 -18.10
N ARG A 20 41.55 -0.30 -17.38
CA ARG A 20 40.55 -1.36 -17.60
C ARG A 20 39.24 -0.86 -18.21
N LEU A 21 39.05 0.45 -18.36
CA LEU A 21 37.78 1.02 -18.80
C LEU A 21 37.34 0.50 -20.17
N ASP A 22 38.27 0.43 -21.14
CA ASP A 22 37.99 -0.06 -22.50
C ASP A 22 37.59 -1.55 -22.47
N GLU A 23 38.25 -2.36 -21.64
CA GLU A 23 37.95 -3.78 -21.45
C GLU A 23 36.55 -3.95 -20.84
N ASP A 24 36.25 -3.21 -19.76
CA ASP A 24 34.97 -3.31 -19.06
C ASP A 24 33.80 -2.84 -19.96
N LEU A 25 33.96 -1.78 -20.73
CA LEU A 25 32.98 -1.30 -21.71
C LEU A 25 32.78 -2.32 -22.84
N ALA A 26 33.85 -2.90 -23.36
CA ALA A 26 33.77 -3.95 -24.40
C ALA A 26 33.05 -5.20 -23.87
N ALA A 27 33.29 -5.56 -22.62
CA ALA A 27 32.62 -6.68 -21.97
C ALA A 27 31.10 -6.46 -21.83
N LEU A 28 30.66 -5.24 -21.47
CA LEU A 28 29.23 -4.88 -21.41
C LEU A 28 28.58 -4.92 -22.80
N ARG A 29 29.25 -4.37 -23.83
CA ARG A 29 28.74 -4.43 -25.22
C ARG A 29 28.62 -5.84 -25.73
N THR A 30 29.63 -6.69 -25.47
CA THR A 30 29.60 -8.11 -25.84
C THR A 30 28.48 -8.85 -25.15
N TRP A 31 28.21 -8.54 -23.89
CA TRP A 31 27.09 -9.12 -23.15
C TRP A 31 25.74 -8.64 -23.72
N LEU A 32 25.56 -7.32 -23.97
CA LEU A 32 24.34 -6.77 -24.59
C LEU A 32 24.03 -7.42 -25.94
N ALA A 33 25.05 -7.64 -26.77
CA ALA A 33 24.89 -8.31 -28.06
C ALA A 33 24.35 -9.75 -27.93
N LYS A 34 24.55 -10.41 -26.78
CA LYS A 34 24.00 -11.73 -26.45
C LYS A 34 22.65 -11.68 -25.75
N CYS A 35 22.10 -10.50 -25.48
CA CYS A 35 20.82 -10.29 -24.79
C CYS A 35 19.72 -9.85 -25.77
N PRO A 36 19.08 -10.76 -26.52
CA PRO A 36 18.12 -10.41 -27.58
C PRO A 36 16.89 -9.69 -27.05
N HIS A 37 16.64 -9.75 -25.76
CA HIS A 37 15.52 -9.10 -25.07
C HIS A 37 15.82 -7.65 -24.68
N ILE A 38 17.07 -7.18 -24.74
CA ILE A 38 17.44 -5.81 -24.35
C ILE A 38 17.83 -5.01 -25.60
N LYS A 39 17.15 -3.91 -25.84
CA LYS A 39 17.56 -2.87 -26.78
C LYS A 39 18.06 -1.68 -25.98
N SER A 40 19.38 -1.49 -25.94
CA SER A 40 20.08 -0.54 -25.07
C SER A 40 20.86 0.50 -25.86
N ARG A 41 21.05 1.69 -25.26
CA ARG A 41 22.17 2.58 -25.64
C ARG A 41 23.48 1.87 -25.35
N THR A 42 24.49 2.10 -26.16
CA THR A 42 25.80 1.45 -26.06
C THR A 42 26.98 2.43 -26.10
N ASP A 43 26.68 3.73 -26.04
CA ASP A 43 27.73 4.75 -25.95
C ASP A 43 28.46 4.67 -24.60
N ASP A 44 29.73 5.11 -24.60
CA ASP A 44 30.63 5.00 -23.44
C ASP A 44 30.06 5.69 -22.21
N GLN A 45 29.53 6.90 -22.36
CA GLN A 45 29.00 7.68 -21.26
C GLN A 45 27.83 6.97 -20.57
N PHE A 46 26.94 6.39 -21.36
CA PHE A 46 25.80 5.64 -20.83
C PHE A 46 26.25 4.37 -20.09
N LEU A 47 27.13 3.57 -20.66
CA LEU A 47 27.59 2.33 -20.02
C LEU A 47 28.43 2.60 -18.77
N MET A 48 29.22 3.68 -18.76
CA MET A 48 30.01 4.11 -17.60
C MET A 48 29.15 4.42 -16.38
N MET A 49 27.93 4.92 -16.56
CA MET A 49 27.01 5.15 -15.42
C MET A 49 26.75 3.87 -14.64
N PHE A 50 26.56 2.75 -15.36
CA PHE A 50 26.29 1.44 -14.72
C PHE A 50 27.56 0.84 -14.11
N LEU A 51 28.72 0.99 -14.73
CA LEU A 51 29.99 0.56 -14.15
C LEU A 51 30.25 1.31 -12.84
N ARG A 52 30.19 2.64 -12.85
CA ARG A 52 30.38 3.49 -11.66
C ARG A 52 29.30 3.23 -10.59
N GLY A 53 28.02 3.13 -10.98
CA GLY A 53 26.92 2.83 -10.10
C GLY A 53 27.03 1.45 -9.42
N SER A 54 27.72 0.51 -10.06
CA SER A 54 27.99 -0.85 -9.58
C SER A 54 29.39 -1.04 -9.00
N LYS A 55 30.13 0.05 -8.80
CA LYS A 55 31.53 0.02 -8.33
C LYS A 55 32.42 -0.91 -9.16
N HIS A 56 32.32 -0.78 -10.48
CA HIS A 56 33.05 -1.58 -11.47
C HIS A 56 32.91 -3.10 -11.33
N SER A 57 31.82 -3.58 -10.66
CA SER A 57 31.43 -4.97 -10.72
C SER A 57 30.63 -5.25 -12.00
N LEU A 58 31.23 -5.92 -12.97
CA LEU A 58 30.61 -6.23 -14.28
C LEU A 58 29.28 -6.97 -14.13
N GLU A 59 29.20 -7.96 -13.24
CA GLU A 59 27.96 -8.73 -13.04
C GLU A 59 26.83 -7.84 -12.47
N ARG A 60 27.13 -7.01 -11.47
CA ARG A 60 26.17 -6.04 -10.96
C ARG A 60 25.78 -4.99 -11.98
N ALA A 61 26.71 -4.54 -12.83
CA ALA A 61 26.42 -3.60 -13.91
C ALA A 61 25.46 -4.20 -14.93
N LYS A 62 25.66 -5.48 -15.32
CA LYS A 62 24.75 -6.23 -16.20
C LYS A 62 23.36 -6.39 -15.60
N GLU A 63 23.27 -6.81 -14.34
CA GLU A 63 22.00 -6.93 -13.62
C GLU A 63 21.26 -5.58 -13.53
N LYS A 64 21.97 -4.51 -13.19
CA LYS A 64 21.43 -3.17 -13.07
C LYS A 64 20.94 -2.64 -14.42
N LEU A 65 21.69 -2.89 -15.49
CA LEU A 65 21.32 -2.49 -16.86
C LEU A 65 20.09 -3.25 -17.38
N ASP A 66 19.99 -4.54 -17.09
CA ASP A 66 18.78 -5.33 -17.39
C ASP A 66 17.58 -4.79 -16.63
N LEU A 67 17.70 -4.54 -15.32
CA LEU A 67 16.63 -3.98 -14.50
C LEU A 67 16.25 -2.56 -14.92
N TYR A 68 17.20 -1.72 -15.27
CA TYR A 68 16.96 -0.36 -15.77
C TYR A 68 15.97 -0.38 -16.94
N TYR A 69 16.24 -1.17 -17.98
CA TYR A 69 15.37 -1.26 -19.15
C TYR A 69 14.08 -2.03 -18.87
N THR A 70 14.14 -3.06 -18.05
CA THR A 70 12.96 -3.86 -17.68
C THR A 70 11.93 -3.01 -16.92
N ILE A 71 12.37 -2.27 -15.90
CA ILE A 71 11.48 -1.39 -15.11
C ILE A 71 10.94 -0.25 -15.99
N ARG A 72 11.76 0.35 -16.84
CA ARG A 72 11.33 1.40 -17.77
C ARG A 72 10.29 0.89 -18.77
N THR A 73 10.43 -0.32 -19.27
CA THR A 73 9.44 -0.94 -20.16
C THR A 73 8.14 -1.30 -19.42
N ALA A 74 8.24 -1.68 -18.15
CA ALA A 74 7.10 -2.02 -17.31
C ALA A 74 6.32 -0.81 -16.77
N LEU A 75 6.87 0.41 -16.88
CA LEU A 75 6.26 1.67 -16.41
C LEU A 75 6.08 2.67 -17.58
N PRO A 76 5.33 2.31 -18.64
CA PRO A 76 5.19 3.19 -19.80
C PRO A 76 4.55 4.53 -19.45
N GLU A 77 3.67 4.57 -18.45
CA GLU A 77 3.01 5.79 -17.96
C GLU A 77 3.98 6.85 -17.42
N LEU A 78 5.18 6.43 -16.98
CA LEU A 78 6.21 7.31 -16.41
C LEU A 78 7.36 7.57 -17.38
N ILE A 79 7.60 6.69 -18.35
CA ILE A 79 8.86 6.64 -19.12
C ILE A 79 8.65 6.80 -20.63
N ARG A 80 7.43 6.63 -21.15
CA ARG A 80 7.14 6.75 -22.58
C ARG A 80 6.52 8.11 -22.92
N ASN A 81 6.60 8.49 -24.21
CA ASN A 81 6.01 9.71 -24.74
C ASN A 81 6.46 10.96 -23.95
N ARG A 82 7.76 11.06 -23.68
CA ARG A 82 8.36 12.16 -22.92
C ARG A 82 8.77 13.29 -23.84
N ASP A 83 7.78 14.03 -24.37
CA ASP A 83 8.04 15.19 -25.21
C ASP A 83 8.23 16.46 -24.36
N PRO A 84 9.43 17.08 -24.36
CA PRO A 84 9.65 18.30 -23.60
C PRO A 84 8.87 19.50 -24.12
N GLU A 85 8.28 19.46 -25.32
CA GLU A 85 7.40 20.50 -25.85
C GLU A 85 5.92 20.30 -25.46
N GLU A 86 5.55 19.17 -24.84
CA GLU A 86 4.20 18.95 -24.32
C GLU A 86 3.86 20.04 -23.30
N ALA A 87 2.71 20.74 -23.50
CA ALA A 87 2.30 21.87 -22.65
C ALA A 87 2.35 21.55 -21.15
N ARG A 88 1.91 20.35 -20.77
CA ARG A 88 1.90 19.89 -19.38
C ARG A 88 3.32 19.74 -18.81
N ILE A 89 4.27 19.24 -19.59
CA ILE A 89 5.69 19.13 -19.20
C ILE A 89 6.31 20.53 -19.05
N GLN A 90 6.01 21.45 -19.98
CA GLN A 90 6.46 22.83 -19.91
C GLN A 90 5.94 23.58 -18.67
N GLU A 91 4.66 23.37 -18.33
CA GLU A 91 4.08 23.95 -17.13
C GLU A 91 4.76 23.42 -15.86
N LEU A 92 4.99 22.09 -15.75
CA LEU A 92 5.70 21.48 -14.64
C LEU A 92 7.17 21.97 -14.54
N ALA A 93 7.83 22.15 -15.67
CA ALA A 93 9.19 22.70 -15.72
C ALA A 93 9.24 24.11 -15.13
N LYS A 94 8.27 24.98 -15.47
CA LYS A 94 8.17 26.34 -14.94
C LYS A 94 7.82 26.40 -13.44
N LEU A 95 7.14 25.38 -12.92
CA LEU A 95 6.84 25.27 -11.47
C LEU A 95 8.08 24.89 -10.66
N GLY A 96 9.09 24.29 -11.30
CA GLY A 96 10.29 23.84 -10.60
C GLY A 96 10.00 22.81 -9.51
N THR A 97 9.20 21.80 -9.82
CA THR A 97 8.87 20.72 -8.86
C THR A 97 10.09 19.90 -8.46
N MET A 98 11.10 19.83 -9.33
CA MET A 98 12.39 19.20 -9.10
C MET A 98 13.48 20.06 -9.72
N ILE A 99 14.48 20.43 -8.94
CA ILE A 99 15.56 21.35 -9.34
C ILE A 99 16.89 20.81 -8.85
N PRO A 100 17.83 20.43 -9.74
CA PRO A 100 19.21 20.20 -9.35
C PRO A 100 19.89 21.54 -9.02
N LEU A 101 20.48 21.65 -7.85
CA LEU A 101 21.18 22.86 -7.45
C LEU A 101 22.53 22.98 -8.21
N PRO A 102 22.94 24.20 -8.57
CA PRO A 102 24.11 24.40 -9.46
C PRO A 102 25.42 23.95 -8.82
N ASN A 103 25.56 24.11 -7.52
CA ASN A 103 26.79 23.85 -6.79
C ASN A 103 26.75 22.54 -6.01
N THR A 104 27.90 21.98 -5.70
CA THR A 104 28.11 20.85 -4.79
C THR A 104 28.94 21.32 -3.59
N VAL A 105 28.78 20.65 -2.43
CA VAL A 105 29.45 21.05 -1.17
C VAL A 105 30.97 21.06 -1.30
N THR A 106 31.50 20.09 -2.03
CA THR A 106 32.93 20.02 -2.43
C THR A 106 33.00 19.72 -3.93
N PRO A 107 34.11 20.02 -4.62
CA PRO A 107 34.25 19.74 -6.05
C PRO A 107 33.94 18.29 -6.42
N ASP A 108 34.19 17.35 -5.52
CA ASP A 108 33.88 15.92 -5.64
C ASP A 108 32.64 15.49 -4.84
N GLY A 109 31.82 16.46 -4.39
CA GLY A 109 30.62 16.23 -3.59
C GLY A 109 29.41 15.69 -4.38
N PRO A 110 28.41 15.12 -3.69
CA PRO A 110 27.18 14.66 -4.33
C PRO A 110 26.34 15.83 -4.88
N ARG A 111 25.57 15.59 -5.93
CA ARG A 111 24.60 16.56 -6.44
C ARG A 111 23.44 16.72 -5.47
N ILE A 112 23.09 17.97 -5.17
CA ILE A 112 21.92 18.30 -4.35
C ILE A 112 20.72 18.50 -5.27
N ILE A 113 19.62 17.82 -4.97
CA ILE A 113 18.37 17.91 -5.73
C ILE A 113 17.28 18.39 -4.80
N LEU A 114 16.71 19.55 -5.12
CA LEU A 114 15.59 20.15 -4.40
C LEU A 114 14.29 19.71 -5.07
N VAL A 115 13.41 19.05 -4.32
CA VAL A 115 12.09 18.58 -4.76
C VAL A 115 11.01 19.33 -3.98
N ARG A 116 10.08 19.97 -4.68
CA ARG A 116 9.06 20.86 -4.11
C ARG A 116 7.66 20.44 -4.56
N PRO A 117 7.08 19.36 -4.00
CA PRO A 117 5.76 18.88 -4.42
C PRO A 117 4.62 19.88 -4.17
N GLY A 118 4.76 20.80 -3.22
CA GLY A 118 3.73 21.82 -2.96
C GLY A 118 3.62 22.92 -4.03
N THR A 119 4.47 22.91 -5.08
CA THR A 119 4.41 23.91 -6.14
C THR A 119 3.40 23.59 -7.25
N TYR A 120 2.96 22.33 -7.38
CA TYR A 120 1.94 21.97 -8.36
C TYR A 120 0.54 21.89 -7.72
N ASP A 121 -0.49 22.08 -8.53
CA ASP A 121 -1.89 21.92 -8.12
C ASP A 121 -2.31 20.44 -8.29
N PRO A 122 -2.61 19.72 -7.19
CA PRO A 122 -2.99 18.30 -7.24
C PRO A 122 -4.37 18.03 -7.88
N THR A 123 -5.16 19.08 -8.16
CA THR A 123 -6.40 18.95 -8.91
C THR A 123 -6.17 19.04 -10.42
N LYS A 124 -5.07 19.66 -10.84
CA LYS A 124 -4.68 19.83 -12.25
C LYS A 124 -3.69 18.77 -12.73
N TYR A 125 -2.76 18.37 -11.87
CA TYR A 125 -1.69 17.42 -12.20
C TYR A 125 -1.78 16.17 -11.33
N THR A 126 -1.55 15.01 -11.95
CA THR A 126 -1.41 13.75 -11.22
C THR A 126 0.04 13.55 -10.77
N ILE A 127 0.26 12.72 -9.76
CA ILE A 127 1.61 12.34 -9.35
C ILE A 127 2.39 11.65 -10.48
N GLN A 128 1.69 10.95 -11.40
CA GLN A 128 2.30 10.34 -12.57
C GLN A 128 2.87 11.41 -13.52
N ASP A 129 2.15 12.53 -13.74
CA ASP A 129 2.66 13.64 -14.57
C ASP A 129 3.94 14.24 -13.97
N VAL A 130 3.93 14.51 -12.66
CA VAL A 130 5.09 15.04 -11.94
C VAL A 130 6.26 14.05 -11.98
N PHE A 131 5.99 12.76 -11.81
CA PHE A 131 7.03 11.74 -11.85
C PHE A 131 7.61 11.57 -13.27
N ARG A 132 6.77 11.64 -14.30
CA ARG A 132 7.22 11.62 -15.71
C ARG A 132 8.21 12.78 -15.96
N TYR A 133 7.86 13.98 -15.54
CA TYR A 133 8.78 15.13 -15.60
C TYR A 133 10.07 14.88 -14.81
N ASN A 134 9.99 14.35 -13.59
CA ASN A 134 11.16 14.05 -12.76
C ASN A 134 12.07 13.00 -13.40
N THR A 135 11.52 12.01 -14.12
CA THR A 135 12.35 11.02 -14.86
C THR A 135 13.10 11.66 -16.03
N MET A 136 12.52 12.66 -16.67
CA MET A 136 13.21 13.43 -17.73
C MET A 136 14.38 14.22 -17.14
N MET A 137 14.17 14.92 -16.02
CA MET A 137 15.23 15.62 -15.32
C MET A 137 16.36 14.68 -14.90
N ALA A 138 16.02 13.52 -14.34
CA ALA A 138 17.00 12.51 -13.92
C ALA A 138 17.84 12.01 -15.12
N ASP A 139 17.22 11.75 -16.27
CA ASP A 139 17.95 11.27 -17.46
C ASP A 139 18.92 12.32 -18.00
N ILE A 140 18.54 13.61 -18.02
CA ILE A 140 19.45 14.70 -18.42
C ILE A 140 20.63 14.80 -17.45
N MET A 141 20.36 14.77 -16.14
CA MET A 141 21.42 14.80 -15.13
C MET A 141 22.35 13.60 -15.24
N MET A 142 21.81 12.40 -15.43
CA MET A 142 22.62 11.18 -15.59
C MET A 142 23.57 11.28 -16.79
N LYS A 143 23.18 11.99 -17.84
CA LYS A 143 23.99 12.18 -19.03
C LYS A 143 25.08 13.25 -18.87
N GLU A 144 24.83 14.32 -18.11
CA GLU A 144 25.70 15.50 -18.08
C GLU A 144 26.47 15.70 -16.77
N ASP A 145 26.05 15.08 -15.66
CA ASP A 145 26.55 15.42 -14.33
C ASP A 145 27.47 14.34 -13.77
N ASP A 146 28.75 14.53 -13.89
CA ASP A 146 29.77 13.62 -13.36
C ASP A 146 29.74 13.53 -11.83
N ASN A 147 29.39 14.59 -11.10
CA ASN A 147 29.24 14.57 -9.64
C ASN A 147 28.10 13.62 -9.24
N LEU A 148 26.95 13.69 -9.96
CA LEU A 148 25.83 12.79 -9.73
C LEU A 148 26.25 11.32 -9.89
N ILE A 149 26.99 11.01 -10.95
CA ILE A 149 27.40 9.64 -11.27
C ILE A 149 28.50 9.13 -10.33
N VAL A 150 29.53 9.95 -10.05
CA VAL A 150 30.69 9.56 -9.23
C VAL A 150 30.43 9.73 -7.74
N ALA A 151 29.79 10.79 -7.29
CA ALA A 151 29.57 11.05 -5.88
C ALA A 151 28.16 10.66 -5.40
N GLY A 152 27.17 10.56 -6.31
CA GLY A 152 25.78 10.28 -6.00
C GLY A 152 24.96 11.54 -5.78
N GLN A 153 23.79 11.39 -5.16
CA GLN A 153 22.85 12.50 -4.94
C GLN A 153 22.36 12.60 -3.50
N MET A 154 22.02 13.82 -3.09
CA MET A 154 21.27 14.14 -1.86
C MET A 154 19.96 14.84 -2.25
N GLY A 155 18.86 14.42 -1.69
CA GLY A 155 17.55 15.03 -1.92
C GLY A 155 17.14 15.95 -0.77
N ILE A 156 16.65 17.14 -1.11
CA ILE A 156 15.90 17.99 -0.17
C ILE A 156 14.46 17.97 -0.64
N LEU A 157 13.55 17.45 0.19
CA LEU A 157 12.10 17.51 -0.04
C LEU A 157 11.53 18.66 0.77
N ASP A 158 11.23 19.76 0.10
CA ASP A 158 10.49 20.87 0.69
C ASP A 158 9.00 20.67 0.51
N LEU A 159 8.33 20.43 1.62
CA LEU A 159 6.89 20.14 1.66
C LEU A 159 6.04 21.39 1.93
N SER A 160 6.64 22.60 1.84
CA SER A 160 5.87 23.85 1.87
C SER A 160 4.76 23.84 0.82
N GLY A 161 3.54 24.16 1.21
CA GLY A 161 2.38 24.17 0.33
C GLY A 161 1.82 22.78 -0.02
N ALA A 162 2.48 21.69 0.40
CA ALA A 162 1.92 20.36 0.23
C ALA A 162 0.68 20.16 1.12
N THR A 163 -0.40 19.69 0.52
CA THR A 163 -1.70 19.47 1.17
C THR A 163 -2.03 17.98 1.21
N MET A 164 -3.08 17.61 1.93
CA MET A 164 -3.58 16.24 1.96
C MET A 164 -3.90 15.71 0.56
N ALA A 165 -4.37 16.58 -0.36
CA ALA A 165 -4.65 16.18 -1.74
C ALA A 165 -3.39 15.70 -2.50
N HIS A 166 -2.21 16.28 -2.22
CA HIS A 166 -0.94 15.78 -2.75
C HIS A 166 -0.62 14.39 -2.20
N PHE A 167 -0.79 14.20 -0.89
CA PHE A 167 -0.47 12.92 -0.23
C PHE A 167 -1.40 11.79 -0.66
N LEU A 168 -2.66 12.08 -0.93
CA LEU A 168 -3.65 11.10 -1.40
C LEU A 168 -3.37 10.57 -2.82
N GLN A 169 -2.54 11.25 -3.61
CA GLN A 169 -2.10 10.73 -4.90
C GLN A 169 -1.09 9.58 -4.79
N PHE A 170 -0.46 9.38 -3.62
CA PHE A 170 0.49 8.30 -3.39
C PHE A 170 -0.22 7.02 -2.96
N SER A 171 -0.59 6.18 -3.92
CA SER A 171 -1.04 4.83 -3.61
C SER A 171 0.16 3.92 -3.25
N PRO A 172 -0.02 2.86 -2.44
CA PRO A 172 1.04 1.89 -2.16
C PRO A 172 1.66 1.30 -3.43
N SER A 173 0.84 1.02 -4.45
CA SER A 173 1.32 0.54 -5.75
C SER A 173 2.23 1.56 -6.43
N PHE A 174 1.85 2.85 -6.45
CA PHE A 174 2.68 3.90 -7.02
C PHE A 174 3.99 4.05 -6.24
N VAL A 175 3.95 4.09 -4.91
CA VAL A 175 5.14 4.20 -4.06
C VAL A 175 6.10 3.03 -4.31
N LYS A 176 5.58 1.80 -4.45
CA LYS A 176 6.38 0.62 -4.80
C LYS A 176 7.07 0.79 -6.17
N LYS A 177 6.33 1.22 -7.20
CA LYS A 177 6.86 1.48 -8.54
C LYS A 177 7.98 2.54 -8.52
N ALA A 178 7.72 3.67 -7.84
CA ALA A 178 8.67 4.77 -7.70
C ALA A 178 9.94 4.34 -6.94
N THR A 179 9.79 3.55 -5.88
CA THR A 179 10.92 3.05 -5.09
C THR A 179 11.74 2.03 -5.87
N MET A 180 11.11 1.10 -6.58
CA MET A 180 11.82 0.15 -7.42
C MET A 180 12.56 0.85 -8.56
N TRP A 181 11.93 1.85 -9.19
CA TRP A 181 12.60 2.66 -10.20
C TRP A 181 13.86 3.35 -9.65
N SER A 182 13.78 3.94 -8.46
CA SER A 182 14.89 4.69 -7.87
C SER A 182 16.00 3.80 -7.30
N GLN A 183 15.68 2.65 -6.70
CA GLN A 183 16.66 1.79 -6.05
C GLN A 183 17.25 0.73 -6.99
N GLU A 184 16.37 0.07 -7.77
CA GLU A 184 16.74 -1.05 -8.61
C GLU A 184 16.93 -0.65 -10.09
N GLY A 185 16.05 0.22 -10.60
CA GLY A 185 16.04 0.67 -11.98
C GLY A 185 16.95 1.88 -12.29
N SER A 186 17.75 2.34 -11.32
CA SER A 186 18.64 3.49 -11.50
C SER A 186 20.08 3.15 -11.08
N PRO A 187 21.12 3.58 -11.84
CA PRO A 187 22.50 3.44 -11.42
C PRO A 187 22.92 4.43 -10.33
N LEU A 188 22.05 5.39 -9.98
CA LEU A 188 22.34 6.47 -9.05
C LEU A 188 22.44 5.98 -7.60
N ARG A 189 23.35 6.62 -6.84
CA ARG A 189 23.57 6.30 -5.43
C ARG A 189 23.00 7.39 -4.55
N GLN A 190 22.01 7.04 -3.72
CA GLN A 190 21.42 7.95 -2.77
C GLN A 190 22.31 8.11 -1.54
N LYS A 191 22.65 9.36 -1.19
CA LYS A 191 23.49 9.71 -0.03
C LYS A 191 22.70 10.23 1.15
N GLY A 192 21.53 10.85 0.93
CA GLY A 192 20.64 11.36 1.96
C GLY A 192 19.34 11.89 1.40
N PHE A 193 18.28 11.85 2.22
CA PHE A 193 17.03 12.55 1.99
C PHE A 193 16.70 13.44 3.19
N HIS A 194 16.52 14.72 2.95
CA HIS A 194 16.25 15.74 3.94
C HIS A 194 14.83 16.29 3.73
N TYR A 195 13.96 16.10 4.71
CA TYR A 195 12.57 16.57 4.66
C TYR A 195 12.43 17.86 5.47
N VAL A 196 12.03 18.94 4.81
CA VAL A 196 11.82 20.25 5.44
C VAL A 196 10.38 20.70 5.27
N ASN A 197 9.92 21.59 6.15
CA ASN A 197 8.58 22.16 6.14
C ASN A 197 7.48 21.09 6.11
N THR A 198 7.62 20.06 6.93
CA THR A 198 6.71 18.91 6.96
C THR A 198 5.33 19.29 7.52
N PRO A 199 4.25 19.22 6.71
CA PRO A 199 2.89 19.54 7.17
C PRO A 199 2.24 18.35 7.88
N SER A 200 1.08 18.60 8.50
CA SER A 200 0.24 17.53 9.02
C SER A 200 -0.13 16.53 7.91
N GLY A 201 -0.02 15.22 8.19
CA GLY A 201 -0.25 14.14 7.20
C GLY A 201 0.99 13.67 6.45
N PHE A 202 2.13 14.35 6.58
CA PHE A 202 3.41 13.91 6.03
C PHE A 202 3.77 12.47 6.44
N GLU A 203 3.55 12.12 7.70
CA GLU A 203 3.92 10.81 8.25
C GLU A 203 3.27 9.63 7.50
N LEU A 204 2.08 9.83 6.93
CA LEU A 204 1.40 8.80 6.14
C LEU A 204 2.24 8.36 4.94
N VAL A 205 2.65 9.32 4.12
CA VAL A 205 3.44 9.05 2.90
C VAL A 205 4.89 8.71 3.25
N TYR A 206 5.47 9.39 4.25
CA TYR A 206 6.82 9.10 4.74
C TYR A 206 6.97 7.64 5.20
N ASN A 207 6.04 7.15 6.03
CA ASN A 207 6.06 5.76 6.49
C ASN A 207 5.82 4.78 5.33
N MET A 208 4.99 5.13 4.36
CA MET A 208 4.79 4.32 3.17
C MET A 208 6.09 4.17 2.36
N PHE A 209 6.79 5.26 2.06
CA PHE A 209 8.11 5.19 1.41
C PHE A 209 9.15 4.45 2.25
N LYS A 210 9.24 4.77 3.54
CA LYS A 210 10.18 4.14 4.47
C LYS A 210 10.06 2.62 4.48
N ASN A 211 8.85 2.08 4.33
CA ASN A 211 8.61 0.64 4.30
C ASN A 211 9.17 -0.06 3.05
N PHE A 212 9.25 0.65 1.92
CA PHE A 212 9.83 0.11 0.68
C PHE A 212 11.35 0.36 0.53
N LEU A 213 11.94 1.18 1.42
CA LEU A 213 13.38 1.45 1.39
C LEU A 213 14.16 0.34 2.09
N ASN A 214 15.31 -0.05 1.52
CA ASN A 214 16.27 -0.91 2.20
C ASN A 214 16.88 -0.21 3.43
N GLU A 215 17.47 -0.98 4.35
CA GLU A 215 18.02 -0.48 5.62
C GLU A 215 19.02 0.66 5.42
N LYS A 216 19.90 0.55 4.43
CA LYS A 216 20.89 1.58 4.09
C LYS A 216 20.24 2.90 3.70
N ASN A 217 19.15 2.88 2.92
CA ASN A 217 18.44 4.08 2.52
C ASN A 217 17.57 4.62 3.67
N ARG A 218 17.01 3.77 4.52
CA ARG A 218 16.29 4.19 5.74
C ARG A 218 17.17 4.97 6.70
N SER A 219 18.41 4.55 6.91
CA SER A 219 19.36 5.24 7.81
C SER A 219 19.81 6.61 7.30
N ARG A 220 19.43 6.99 6.07
CA ARG A 220 19.77 8.25 5.41
C ARG A 220 18.57 9.19 5.26
N LEU A 221 17.52 8.99 6.02
CA LEU A 221 16.34 9.85 6.06
C LEU A 221 16.46 10.80 7.24
N TYR A 222 16.40 12.10 6.98
CA TYR A 222 16.52 13.16 7.97
C TYR A 222 15.27 14.03 7.94
N VAL A 223 14.55 14.13 9.04
CA VAL A 223 13.34 14.95 9.14
C VAL A 223 13.64 16.18 9.98
N HIS A 224 13.63 17.34 9.35
CA HIS A 224 13.96 18.63 9.96
C HIS A 224 12.72 19.43 10.40
N GLY A 225 11.52 19.06 9.90
CA GLY A 225 10.31 19.83 10.16
C GLY A 225 10.44 21.25 9.61
N SER A 226 10.14 22.25 10.45
CA SER A 226 10.31 23.67 10.11
C SER A 226 11.69 24.23 10.50
N ASN A 227 12.58 23.39 11.04
CA ASN A 227 13.90 23.82 11.52
C ASN A 227 14.96 23.73 10.41
N LEU A 228 15.15 24.81 9.65
CA LEU A 228 16.17 24.87 8.61
C LEU A 228 17.62 24.89 9.15
N GLU A 229 17.84 25.31 10.40
CA GLU A 229 19.20 25.29 10.98
C GLU A 229 19.73 23.85 11.07
N SER A 230 18.87 22.89 11.37
CA SER A 230 19.29 21.47 11.36
C SER A 230 19.58 20.93 9.97
N LEU A 231 19.02 21.51 8.90
CA LEU A 231 19.40 21.21 7.52
C LEU A 231 20.82 21.71 7.21
N TYR A 232 21.17 22.90 7.71
CA TYR A 232 22.47 23.52 7.46
C TYR A 232 23.64 22.75 8.09
N GLU A 233 23.39 21.90 9.08
CA GLU A 233 24.39 20.97 9.62
C GLU A 233 24.83 19.91 8.59
N HIS A 234 23.97 19.60 7.63
CA HIS A 234 24.20 18.59 6.59
C HIS A 234 24.54 19.21 5.23
N ILE A 235 23.89 20.34 4.91
CA ILE A 235 24.03 21.05 3.62
C ILE A 235 24.32 22.51 3.93
N PRO A 236 25.54 22.98 3.65
CA PRO A 236 25.91 24.38 3.91
C PRO A 236 24.93 25.36 3.29
N LYS A 237 24.55 26.38 4.03
CA LYS A 237 23.61 27.43 3.62
C LYS A 237 23.99 28.06 2.28
N SER A 238 25.27 28.27 2.03
CA SER A 238 25.81 28.83 0.78
C SER A 238 25.46 28.00 -0.47
N MET A 239 25.10 26.71 -0.32
CA MET A 239 24.71 25.86 -1.45
C MET A 239 23.21 25.99 -1.80
N LEU A 240 22.44 26.61 -0.93
CA LEU A 240 21.00 26.72 -1.07
C LEU A 240 20.62 27.99 -1.83
N PRO A 241 19.45 27.99 -2.52
CA PRO A 241 18.88 29.20 -3.10
C PRO A 241 18.57 30.29 -2.06
N ALA A 242 18.43 31.53 -2.53
CA ALA A 242 18.12 32.68 -1.68
C ALA A 242 16.84 32.51 -0.85
N GLU A 243 15.84 31.82 -1.38
CA GLU A 243 14.57 31.51 -0.69
C GLU A 243 14.75 30.58 0.52
N TYR A 244 15.87 29.85 0.58
CA TYR A 244 16.31 29.04 1.73
C TYR A 244 17.43 29.76 2.51
N GLY A 245 17.56 31.09 2.34
CA GLY A 245 18.56 31.91 3.01
C GLY A 245 20.00 31.65 2.54
N GLY A 246 20.18 31.05 1.36
CA GLY A 246 21.50 30.70 0.80
C GLY A 246 22.01 31.70 -0.24
N ASP A 247 23.16 31.36 -0.82
CA ASP A 247 23.92 32.24 -1.77
C ASP A 247 23.90 31.69 -3.21
N ALA A 248 23.15 30.62 -3.49
CA ALA A 248 23.12 30.01 -4.83
C ALA A 248 22.26 30.77 -5.87
N GLY A 249 21.78 31.96 -5.52
CA GLY A 249 20.89 32.78 -6.33
C GLY A 249 19.41 32.46 -6.17
N PRO A 250 18.53 33.18 -6.90
CA PRO A 250 17.08 32.92 -6.86
C PRO A 250 16.73 31.57 -7.48
N ILE A 251 15.76 30.88 -6.90
CA ILE A 251 15.25 29.61 -7.45
C ILE A 251 14.78 29.78 -8.90
N GLN A 252 14.14 30.90 -9.23
CA GLN A 252 13.56 31.11 -10.55
C GLN A 252 14.63 31.07 -11.67
N ASP A 253 15.81 31.59 -11.41
CA ASP A 253 16.93 31.56 -12.39
C ASP A 253 17.35 30.10 -12.69
N ILE A 254 17.37 29.25 -11.65
CA ILE A 254 17.70 27.84 -11.80
C ILE A 254 16.58 27.11 -12.56
N VAL A 255 15.31 27.40 -12.24
CA VAL A 255 14.13 26.85 -12.91
C VAL A 255 14.15 27.17 -14.41
N ASP A 256 14.37 28.44 -14.76
CA ASP A 256 14.36 28.90 -16.15
C ASP A 256 15.51 28.26 -16.95
N ALA A 257 16.69 28.15 -16.35
CA ALA A 257 17.84 27.47 -16.97
C ALA A 257 17.52 25.98 -17.27
N TRP A 258 16.90 25.27 -16.33
CA TRP A 258 16.52 23.87 -16.51
C TRP A 258 15.34 23.67 -17.47
N ALA A 259 14.34 24.56 -17.47
CA ALA A 259 13.26 24.53 -18.44
C ALA A 259 13.79 24.70 -19.88
N LYS A 260 14.75 25.63 -20.10
CA LYS A 260 15.43 25.80 -21.38
C LYS A 260 16.28 24.58 -21.76
N LYS A 261 17.02 24.01 -20.81
CA LYS A 261 17.81 22.79 -21.01
C LYS A 261 16.94 21.61 -21.40
N MET A 262 15.80 21.41 -20.74
CA MET A 262 14.84 20.34 -21.03
C MET A 262 14.41 20.36 -22.50
N LEU A 263 14.09 21.53 -23.06
CA LEU A 263 13.70 21.69 -24.47
C LEU A 263 14.81 21.25 -25.44
N SER A 264 16.06 21.45 -25.10
CA SER A 264 17.19 21.03 -25.96
C SER A 264 17.36 19.52 -26.06
N TYR A 265 16.65 18.75 -25.21
CA TYR A 265 16.71 17.27 -25.16
C TYR A 265 15.59 16.56 -25.92
N LYS A 266 14.84 17.28 -26.77
CA LYS A 266 13.70 16.71 -27.51
C LYS A 266 14.07 15.45 -28.29
N GLU A 267 15.12 15.53 -29.11
CA GLU A 267 15.56 14.40 -29.93
C GLU A 267 16.08 13.23 -29.08
N TYR A 268 16.71 13.53 -27.94
CA TYR A 268 17.15 12.51 -26.99
C TYR A 268 15.98 11.68 -26.45
N PHE A 269 14.88 12.34 -26.00
CA PHE A 269 13.71 11.63 -25.47
C PHE A 269 12.94 10.88 -26.55
N LYS A 270 12.86 11.44 -27.77
CA LYS A 270 12.28 10.75 -28.92
C LYS A 270 13.05 9.47 -29.28
N GLU A 271 14.38 9.55 -29.25
CA GLU A 271 15.24 8.38 -29.46
C GLU A 271 15.08 7.35 -28.33
N ASP A 272 14.93 7.82 -27.09
CA ASP A 272 14.84 6.96 -25.90
C ASP A 272 13.63 6.02 -25.93
N ASP A 273 12.54 6.40 -26.60
CA ASP A 273 11.36 5.54 -26.81
C ASP A 273 11.67 4.27 -27.64
N ASN A 274 12.79 4.22 -28.35
CA ASN A 274 13.25 3.03 -29.07
C ASN A 274 13.93 1.99 -28.20
N TYR A 275 14.34 2.34 -26.98
CA TYR A 275 15.07 1.46 -26.06
C TYR A 275 14.12 0.82 -25.04
N GLY A 276 14.49 -0.37 -24.54
CA GLY A 276 13.68 -1.11 -23.59
C GLY A 276 13.93 -2.60 -23.65
N THR A 277 12.98 -3.39 -23.13
CA THR A 277 13.03 -4.85 -23.20
C THR A 277 11.87 -5.44 -24.00
N ASP A 278 12.17 -6.53 -24.72
CA ASP A 278 11.18 -7.42 -25.31
C ASP A 278 11.15 -8.72 -24.50
N GLU A 279 10.23 -8.78 -23.54
CA GLU A 279 10.17 -9.90 -22.60
C GLU A 279 9.82 -11.27 -23.25
N LYS A 280 9.33 -11.27 -24.51
CA LYS A 280 9.13 -12.50 -25.28
C LYS A 280 10.45 -13.14 -25.73
N LYS A 281 11.49 -12.33 -25.84
CA LYS A 281 12.85 -12.77 -26.22
C LYS A 281 13.76 -13.02 -25.03
N ARG A 282 13.28 -12.78 -23.79
CA ARG A 282 14.08 -12.98 -22.59
C ARG A 282 14.41 -14.46 -22.40
N PRO A 283 15.71 -14.83 -22.24
CA PRO A 283 16.08 -16.16 -21.80
C PRO A 283 15.55 -16.39 -20.37
N GLY A 284 14.71 -17.40 -20.18
CA GLY A 284 14.09 -17.71 -18.90
C GLY A 284 12.73 -17.05 -18.72
N ARG A 285 12.40 -16.66 -17.47
CA ARG A 285 11.06 -16.15 -17.13
C ARG A 285 10.92 -14.67 -17.50
N PRO A 286 9.83 -14.28 -18.23
CA PRO A 286 9.56 -12.88 -18.52
C PRO A 286 9.38 -12.04 -17.26
N LYS A 287 9.85 -10.78 -17.29
CA LYS A 287 9.70 -9.80 -16.23
C LYS A 287 8.65 -8.73 -16.65
N SER A 288 7.38 -9.05 -16.48
CA SER A 288 6.28 -8.10 -16.75
C SER A 288 6.09 -7.11 -15.59
N ALA A 289 5.28 -6.07 -15.79
CA ALA A 289 4.87 -5.17 -14.72
C ALA A 289 4.24 -5.95 -13.55
N ASP A 290 3.46 -6.99 -13.85
CA ASP A 290 2.81 -7.84 -12.85
C ASP A 290 3.84 -8.63 -12.04
N THR A 291 4.88 -9.17 -12.69
CA THR A 291 5.95 -9.90 -11.99
C THR A 291 6.89 -8.99 -11.20
N LEU A 292 7.15 -7.77 -11.68
CA LEU A 292 8.03 -6.80 -11.03
C LEU A 292 7.35 -6.10 -9.85
N PHE A 293 6.09 -5.69 -10.04
CA PHE A 293 5.39 -4.86 -9.06
C PHE A 293 4.37 -5.64 -8.22
N GLY A 294 4.25 -6.95 -8.45
CA GLY A 294 3.53 -7.86 -7.56
C GLY A 294 2.06 -8.05 -7.88
N LEU A 295 1.71 -8.14 -9.17
CA LEU A 295 0.40 -8.65 -9.60
C LEU A 295 0.46 -10.16 -9.98
N GLU A 296 1.66 -10.73 -10.21
CA GLU A 296 1.87 -12.18 -10.32
C GLU A 296 3.23 -12.60 -9.73
N GLY A 297 3.23 -13.68 -8.93
CA GLY A 297 4.35 -14.15 -8.14
C GLY A 297 5.62 -14.52 -8.93
N GLY A 298 6.71 -13.88 -8.62
CA GLY A 298 8.07 -14.21 -9.06
C GLY A 298 9.09 -13.77 -8.02
N TYR A 299 9.83 -14.74 -7.47
CA TYR A 299 10.78 -14.62 -6.38
C TYR A 299 12.03 -13.80 -6.71
N GLY A 300 12.15 -12.62 -6.12
CA GLY A 300 13.38 -12.01 -5.69
C GLY A 300 13.14 -11.62 -4.23
N THR A 301 14.13 -11.67 -3.37
CA THR A 301 14.05 -11.38 -1.94
C THR A 301 13.16 -10.16 -1.68
N MET A 302 11.88 -10.41 -1.40
CA MET A 302 10.94 -9.36 -1.01
C MET A 302 11.30 -8.97 0.43
N VAL A 303 11.78 -7.74 0.61
CA VAL A 303 11.80 -7.17 1.96
C VAL A 303 10.35 -7.14 2.44
N ILE A 304 10.05 -7.90 3.50
CA ILE A 304 8.72 -7.97 4.09
C ILE A 304 8.29 -6.57 4.51
N SER A 305 7.18 -6.10 3.97
CA SER A 305 6.58 -4.79 4.27
C SER A 305 5.49 -4.91 5.33
N LEU A 306 5.76 -5.66 6.41
CA LEU A 306 4.86 -5.72 7.56
C LEU A 306 5.07 -4.53 8.47
N ARG A 307 3.97 -3.97 8.96
CA ARG A 307 4.00 -2.99 10.03
C ARG A 307 4.65 -3.64 11.28
N PRO A 308 5.65 -2.98 11.91
CA PRO A 308 6.23 -3.49 13.14
C PRO A 308 5.17 -3.52 14.24
N LEU A 309 5.13 -4.64 14.98
CA LEU A 309 4.21 -4.82 16.09
C LEU A 309 4.78 -4.19 17.37
N PRO A 310 3.92 -3.63 18.24
CA PRO A 310 4.25 -3.40 19.64
C PRO A 310 4.71 -4.69 20.34
N GLU A 311 5.55 -4.57 21.35
CA GLU A 311 6.15 -5.71 22.07
C GLU A 311 5.07 -6.68 22.59
N ALA A 312 4.04 -6.18 23.25
CA ALA A 312 2.94 -6.98 23.78
C ALA A 312 2.20 -7.80 22.70
N LEU A 313 2.00 -7.23 21.52
CA LEU A 313 1.39 -7.95 20.38
C LEU A 313 2.37 -8.95 19.76
N THR A 314 3.65 -8.65 19.71
CA THR A 314 4.70 -9.57 19.24
C THR A 314 4.75 -10.82 20.11
N GLU A 315 4.79 -10.66 21.44
CA GLU A 315 4.76 -11.75 22.40
C GLU A 315 3.48 -12.59 22.28
N LYS A 316 2.32 -11.91 22.14
CA LYS A 316 1.04 -12.60 21.96
C LYS A 316 0.98 -13.39 20.66
N ALA A 317 1.46 -12.81 19.55
CA ALA A 317 1.51 -13.49 18.26
C ALA A 317 2.39 -14.75 18.31
N ALA A 318 3.54 -14.66 18.95
CA ALA A 318 4.42 -15.81 19.16
C ALA A 318 3.76 -16.89 20.04
N ARG A 319 3.20 -16.50 21.18
CA ARG A 319 2.63 -17.42 22.19
C ARG A 319 1.32 -18.07 21.73
N GLU A 320 0.36 -17.28 21.17
CA GLU A 320 -0.99 -17.76 20.86
C GLU A 320 -1.20 -18.16 19.42
N LEU A 321 -0.39 -17.61 18.49
CA LEU A 321 -0.58 -17.80 17.04
C LEU A 321 0.55 -18.60 16.39
N ASN A 322 1.60 -18.95 17.13
CA ASN A 322 2.80 -19.62 16.61
C ASN A 322 3.58 -18.78 15.59
N GLU A 323 3.48 -17.45 15.67
CA GLU A 323 4.24 -16.55 14.80
C GLU A 323 5.74 -16.66 15.13
N LYS A 324 6.55 -16.92 14.11
CA LYS A 324 8.01 -16.98 14.20
C LYS A 324 8.56 -15.95 13.21
N PRO A 325 9.19 -14.87 13.70
CA PRO A 325 9.65 -13.77 12.84
C PRO A 325 10.57 -14.21 11.70
N ASP A 326 11.43 -15.20 11.95
CA ASP A 326 12.36 -15.79 10.99
C ASP A 326 11.68 -16.61 9.87
N ARG A 327 10.40 -17.01 10.04
CA ARG A 327 9.64 -17.81 9.08
C ARG A 327 8.55 -17.05 8.33
N ILE A 328 8.24 -15.82 8.73
CA ILE A 328 7.14 -15.05 8.13
C ILE A 328 7.32 -14.91 6.61
N GLU A 329 8.53 -14.64 6.16
CA GLU A 329 8.84 -14.49 4.73
C GLU A 329 8.59 -15.79 3.96
N GLU A 330 9.03 -16.92 4.49
CA GLU A 330 8.83 -18.24 3.90
C GLU A 330 7.34 -18.58 3.81
N ASP A 331 6.58 -18.33 4.88
CA ASP A 331 5.15 -18.61 4.93
C ASP A 331 4.35 -17.73 3.96
N LEU A 332 4.67 -16.42 3.86
CA LEU A 332 4.08 -15.52 2.87
C LEU A 332 4.41 -15.94 1.44
N ALA A 333 5.66 -16.32 1.19
CA ALA A 333 6.10 -16.84 -0.10
C ALA A 333 5.35 -18.11 -0.50
N ALA A 334 5.15 -19.05 0.45
CA ALA A 334 4.39 -20.27 0.21
C ALA A 334 2.92 -20.01 -0.16
N ILE A 335 2.26 -19.03 0.48
CA ILE A 335 0.90 -18.61 0.11
C ILE A 335 0.87 -18.01 -1.29
N ARG A 336 1.80 -17.11 -1.63
CA ARG A 336 1.87 -16.51 -2.97
C ARG A 336 2.09 -17.55 -4.05
N GLN A 337 2.98 -18.51 -3.80
CA GLN A 337 3.22 -19.61 -4.72
C GLN A 337 1.97 -20.46 -4.95
N TRP A 338 1.22 -20.74 -3.89
CA TRP A 338 -0.05 -21.43 -4.01
C TRP A 338 -1.10 -20.61 -4.78
N LEU A 339 -1.24 -19.31 -4.52
CA LEU A 339 -2.13 -18.41 -5.27
C LEU A 339 -1.79 -18.38 -6.76
N ALA A 340 -0.50 -18.32 -7.12
CA ALA A 340 -0.05 -18.35 -8.51
C ALA A 340 -0.42 -19.67 -9.24
N ARG A 341 -0.62 -20.77 -8.49
CA ARG A 341 -1.07 -22.07 -9.01
C ARG A 341 -2.59 -22.27 -8.90
N SER A 342 -3.32 -21.27 -8.41
CA SER A 342 -4.77 -21.32 -8.20
C SER A 342 -5.49 -20.37 -9.16
N PRO A 343 -5.63 -20.73 -10.46
CA PRO A 343 -6.11 -19.83 -11.51
C PRO A 343 -7.54 -19.34 -11.32
N HIS A 344 -8.30 -19.99 -10.43
CA HIS A 344 -9.66 -19.60 -10.08
C HIS A 344 -9.71 -18.47 -9.06
N ILE A 345 -8.60 -18.08 -8.40
CA ILE A 345 -8.55 -17.02 -7.39
C ILE A 345 -7.80 -15.82 -7.92
N ARG A 346 -8.42 -14.66 -7.92
CA ARG A 346 -7.77 -13.35 -8.06
C ARG A 346 -7.75 -12.69 -6.69
N ALA A 347 -6.60 -12.71 -6.04
CA ALA A 347 -6.41 -12.25 -4.65
C ALA A 347 -5.44 -11.09 -4.55
N ARG A 348 -5.58 -10.28 -3.49
CA ARG A 348 -4.51 -9.40 -3.01
C ARG A 348 -3.35 -10.27 -2.51
N ILE A 349 -2.13 -9.82 -2.75
CA ILE A 349 -0.91 -10.56 -2.40
C ILE A 349 0.06 -9.72 -1.55
N ASP A 350 -0.37 -8.54 -1.10
CA ASP A 350 0.43 -7.71 -0.19
C ASP A 350 0.62 -8.41 1.17
N ASP A 351 1.75 -8.12 1.82
CA ASP A 351 2.17 -8.79 3.05
C ASP A 351 1.19 -8.59 4.19
N GLN A 352 0.70 -7.35 4.37
CA GLN A 352 -0.20 -7.01 5.47
C GLN A 352 -1.56 -7.71 5.34
N PHE A 353 -2.05 -7.89 4.10
CA PHE A 353 -3.26 -8.67 3.83
C PHE A 353 -3.03 -10.17 4.12
N LEU A 354 -1.98 -10.76 3.56
CA LEU A 354 -1.72 -12.20 3.69
C LEU A 354 -1.38 -12.62 5.13
N VAL A 355 -0.61 -11.78 5.87
CA VAL A 355 -0.29 -12.09 7.27
C VAL A 355 -1.51 -12.14 8.17
N ALA A 356 -2.58 -11.38 7.84
CA ALA A 356 -3.83 -11.47 8.60
C ALA A 356 -4.43 -12.89 8.53
N PHE A 357 -4.32 -13.56 7.40
CA PHE A 357 -4.75 -14.96 7.24
C PHE A 357 -3.83 -15.94 7.98
N LEU A 358 -2.52 -15.75 7.90
CA LEU A 358 -1.57 -16.56 8.67
C LEU A 358 -1.86 -16.45 10.17
N ARG A 359 -2.00 -15.23 10.70
CA ARG A 359 -2.34 -14.95 12.11
C ARG A 359 -3.70 -15.52 12.48
N GLY A 360 -4.73 -15.30 11.64
CA GLY A 360 -6.07 -15.83 11.85
C GLY A 360 -6.12 -17.35 11.91
N CYS A 361 -5.26 -18.03 11.14
CA CYS A 361 -5.12 -19.48 11.05
C CYS A 361 -4.00 -20.05 11.93
N LYS A 362 -3.42 -19.24 12.83
CA LYS A 362 -2.32 -19.63 13.74
C LYS A 362 -1.14 -20.25 12.99
N TYR A 363 -0.76 -19.63 11.86
CA TYR A 363 0.34 -20.05 10.98
C TYR A 363 0.22 -21.49 10.44
N SER A 364 -1.01 -22.03 10.38
CA SER A 364 -1.29 -23.23 9.59
C SER A 364 -1.46 -22.84 8.13
N LEU A 365 -0.45 -23.12 7.29
CA LEU A 365 -0.46 -22.76 5.86
C LEU A 365 -1.67 -23.34 5.11
N GLU A 366 -2.03 -24.61 5.37
CA GLU A 366 -3.17 -25.23 4.69
C GLU A 366 -4.51 -24.56 5.08
N ARG A 367 -4.70 -24.27 6.38
CA ARG A 367 -5.87 -23.51 6.82
C ARG A 367 -5.89 -22.08 6.29
N ALA A 368 -4.73 -21.43 6.15
CA ALA A 368 -4.64 -20.10 5.58
C ALA A 368 -5.03 -20.10 4.10
N LYS A 369 -4.57 -21.09 3.32
CA LYS A 369 -4.97 -21.29 1.92
C LYS A 369 -6.47 -21.53 1.78
N GLU A 370 -7.03 -22.46 2.56
CA GLU A 370 -8.46 -22.73 2.60
C GLU A 370 -9.27 -21.48 2.97
N LYS A 371 -8.81 -20.71 3.94
CA LYS A 371 -9.45 -19.48 4.41
C LYS A 371 -9.42 -18.38 3.35
N ILE A 372 -8.30 -18.20 2.64
CA ILE A 372 -8.19 -17.25 1.51
C ILE A 372 -9.12 -17.65 0.37
N ASP A 373 -9.16 -18.93 0.01
CA ASP A 373 -10.08 -19.44 -1.02
C ASP A 373 -11.53 -19.18 -0.62
N MET A 374 -11.89 -19.49 0.62
CA MET A 374 -13.25 -19.26 1.12
C MET A 374 -13.59 -17.76 1.22
N PHE A 375 -12.63 -16.91 1.63
CA PHE A 375 -12.79 -15.44 1.68
C PHE A 375 -13.22 -14.89 0.31
N TYR A 376 -12.54 -15.28 -0.76
CA TYR A 376 -12.85 -14.80 -2.10
C TYR A 376 -14.07 -15.49 -2.72
N SER A 377 -14.28 -16.78 -2.42
CA SER A 377 -15.47 -17.52 -2.89
C SER A 377 -16.76 -16.93 -2.31
N VAL A 378 -16.80 -16.68 -1.00
CA VAL A 378 -17.96 -16.09 -0.35
C VAL A 378 -18.21 -14.68 -0.91
N ARG A 379 -17.18 -13.85 -1.02
CA ARG A 379 -17.30 -12.48 -1.57
C ARG A 379 -17.83 -12.47 -3.01
N THR A 380 -17.41 -13.41 -3.83
CA THR A 380 -17.91 -13.55 -5.20
C THR A 380 -19.36 -14.01 -5.24
N ALA A 381 -19.76 -14.85 -4.29
CA ALA A 381 -21.11 -15.41 -4.25
C ALA A 381 -22.17 -14.48 -3.63
N ILE A 382 -21.76 -13.38 -2.97
CA ILE A 382 -22.66 -12.37 -2.36
C ILE A 382 -22.34 -10.95 -2.88
N PRO A 383 -22.46 -10.71 -4.19
CA PRO A 383 -22.08 -9.44 -4.79
C PRO A 383 -22.88 -8.25 -4.24
N GLU A 384 -24.10 -8.46 -3.76
CA GLU A 384 -24.94 -7.45 -3.12
C GLU A 384 -24.29 -6.84 -1.86
N LEU A 385 -23.39 -7.57 -1.19
CA LEU A 385 -22.67 -7.11 0.00
C LEU A 385 -21.23 -6.67 -0.30
N MET A 386 -20.64 -7.14 -1.41
CA MET A 386 -19.19 -7.05 -1.64
C MET A 386 -18.79 -6.21 -2.87
N LYS A 387 -19.75 -5.84 -3.73
CA LYS A 387 -19.49 -5.04 -4.92
C LYS A 387 -20.03 -3.62 -4.78
N ASN A 388 -19.47 -2.70 -5.58
CA ASN A 388 -19.89 -1.29 -5.60
C ASN A 388 -19.83 -0.66 -4.20
N ARG A 389 -18.69 -0.76 -3.54
CA ARG A 389 -18.44 -0.24 -2.19
C ARG A 389 -17.69 1.10 -2.24
N ASP A 390 -18.20 2.06 -3.01
CA ASP A 390 -17.65 3.42 -3.05
C ASP A 390 -18.14 4.22 -1.83
N PRO A 391 -17.25 4.66 -0.91
CA PRO A 391 -17.64 5.44 0.26
C PRO A 391 -18.14 6.86 -0.07
N GLU A 392 -17.87 7.37 -1.28
CA GLU A 392 -18.40 8.67 -1.74
C GLU A 392 -19.77 8.55 -2.42
N GLU A 393 -20.22 7.33 -2.72
CA GLU A 393 -21.58 7.13 -3.23
C GLU A 393 -22.58 7.63 -2.18
N PRO A 394 -23.55 8.52 -2.53
CA PRO A 394 -24.40 9.22 -1.57
C PRO A 394 -25.09 8.31 -0.56
N ARG A 395 -25.63 7.19 -1.04
CA ARG A 395 -26.34 6.21 -0.20
C ARG A 395 -25.40 5.49 0.78
N THR A 396 -24.21 5.13 0.32
CA THR A 396 -23.17 4.52 1.15
C THR A 396 -22.70 5.49 2.23
N LEU A 397 -22.47 6.77 1.85
CA LEU A 397 -22.04 7.81 2.79
C LEU A 397 -23.10 8.12 3.85
N GLU A 398 -24.39 8.15 3.49
CA GLU A 398 -25.48 8.28 4.45
C GLU A 398 -25.43 7.17 5.52
N ILE A 399 -25.26 5.92 5.09
CA ILE A 399 -25.21 4.77 6.02
C ILE A 399 -23.95 4.80 6.89
N ILE A 400 -22.79 5.21 6.34
CA ILE A 400 -21.57 5.43 7.13
C ILE A 400 -21.83 6.43 8.26
N ARG A 401 -22.52 7.55 7.97
CA ARG A 401 -22.85 8.61 8.94
C ARG A 401 -23.84 8.19 10.02
N LEU A 402 -24.69 7.19 9.76
CA LEU A 402 -25.55 6.59 10.80
C LEU A 402 -24.74 5.94 11.93
N GLY A 403 -23.51 5.48 11.63
CA GLY A 403 -22.63 4.85 12.61
C GLY A 403 -23.23 3.56 13.19
N VAL A 404 -23.80 2.70 12.34
CA VAL A 404 -24.36 1.41 12.76
C VAL A 404 -23.31 0.50 13.39
N GLY A 405 -22.12 0.43 12.79
CA GLY A 405 -20.99 -0.35 13.30
C GLY A 405 -19.79 0.54 13.53
N LEU A 406 -19.32 0.66 14.76
CA LEU A 406 -18.22 1.54 15.14
C LEU A 406 -17.15 0.77 15.92
N PRO A 407 -15.93 0.61 15.37
CA PRO A 407 -14.79 0.15 16.16
C PRO A 407 -14.44 1.19 17.23
N LEU A 408 -14.39 0.77 18.48
CA LEU A 408 -14.00 1.66 19.57
C LEU A 408 -12.48 1.92 19.55
N PRO A 409 -12.02 3.15 19.82
CA PRO A 409 -10.62 3.51 19.64
C PRO A 409 -9.67 2.84 20.66
N GLN A 410 -10.16 2.52 21.85
CA GLN A 410 -9.35 1.96 22.94
C GLN A 410 -9.57 0.45 23.10
N THR A 411 -8.53 -0.25 23.57
CA THR A 411 -8.56 -1.65 23.99
C THR A 411 -8.28 -1.81 25.48
N ASN A 412 -8.61 -2.94 26.07
CA ASN A 412 -8.37 -3.21 27.51
C ASN A 412 -6.94 -3.68 27.79
N GLY A 413 -5.96 -3.10 27.12
CA GLY A 413 -4.56 -3.45 27.18
C GLY A 413 -3.94 -3.42 25.78
N GLU A 414 -2.63 -3.38 25.72
CA GLU A 414 -1.89 -3.23 24.45
C GLU A 414 -2.10 -4.42 23.50
N ASP A 415 -2.34 -5.61 24.04
CA ASP A 415 -2.56 -6.86 23.28
C ASP A 415 -4.01 -7.36 23.30
N ALA A 416 -4.94 -6.56 23.83
CA ALA A 416 -6.35 -6.95 24.00
C ALA A 416 -7.13 -6.89 22.67
N PRO A 417 -8.25 -7.64 22.57
CA PRO A 417 -9.10 -7.61 21.38
C PRO A 417 -9.74 -6.24 21.15
N ARG A 418 -10.03 -5.93 19.88
CA ARG A 418 -10.78 -4.73 19.48
C ARG A 418 -12.25 -4.88 19.82
N ILE A 419 -12.86 -3.81 20.35
CA ILE A 419 -14.29 -3.77 20.64
C ILE A 419 -15.00 -3.14 19.45
N MET A 420 -16.03 -3.84 18.96
CA MET A 420 -16.91 -3.40 17.88
C MET A 420 -18.30 -3.12 18.47
N LEU A 421 -18.72 -1.86 18.46
CA LEU A 421 -20.05 -1.45 18.87
C LEU A 421 -20.99 -1.43 17.65
N ILE A 422 -22.06 -2.22 17.69
CA ILE A 422 -23.01 -2.41 16.59
C ILE A 422 -24.39 -1.99 17.08
N ARG A 423 -25.00 -1.02 16.39
CA ARG A 423 -26.26 -0.35 16.79
C ARG A 423 -27.28 -0.38 15.66
N PRO A 424 -27.93 -1.53 15.39
CA PRO A 424 -28.89 -1.63 14.28
C PRO A 424 -30.13 -0.74 14.45
N GLY A 425 -30.47 -0.31 15.66
CA GLY A 425 -31.62 0.58 15.90
C GLY A 425 -31.43 2.03 15.48
N VAL A 426 -30.25 2.41 14.90
CA VAL A 426 -30.02 3.79 14.40
C VAL A 426 -30.42 3.97 12.94
N TYR A 427 -30.64 2.90 12.18
CA TYR A 427 -31.18 3.02 10.82
C TYR A 427 -32.69 2.75 10.77
N ASP A 428 -33.38 3.35 9.81
CA ASP A 428 -34.79 3.09 9.55
C ASP A 428 -34.96 1.93 8.57
N PRO A 429 -35.53 0.77 8.98
CA PRO A 429 -35.71 -0.40 8.11
C PRO A 429 -36.70 -0.20 6.97
N LYS A 430 -37.44 0.92 6.95
CA LYS A 430 -38.28 1.32 5.82
C LYS A 430 -37.49 2.06 4.72
N GLN A 431 -36.39 2.69 5.11
CA GLN A 431 -35.52 3.45 4.20
C GLN A 431 -34.32 2.64 3.73
N TYR A 432 -33.74 1.79 4.59
CA TYR A 432 -32.52 1.04 4.33
C TYR A 432 -32.76 -0.46 4.43
N ARG A 433 -32.26 -1.19 3.43
CA ARG A 433 -32.24 -2.65 3.50
C ARG A 433 -31.02 -3.11 4.29
N ILE A 434 -31.16 -4.24 4.96
CA ILE A 434 -30.08 -4.81 5.77
C ILE A 434 -28.81 -5.09 4.92
N GLU A 435 -28.97 -5.44 3.64
CA GLU A 435 -27.84 -5.67 2.73
C GLU A 435 -27.00 -4.41 2.54
N GLU A 436 -27.63 -3.22 2.45
CA GLU A 436 -26.92 -1.94 2.32
C GLU A 436 -26.13 -1.61 3.61
N VAL A 437 -26.74 -1.86 4.75
CA VAL A 437 -26.12 -1.64 6.07
C VAL A 437 -24.93 -2.59 6.29
N ILE A 438 -25.10 -3.86 5.95
CA ILE A 438 -24.03 -4.86 6.08
C ILE A 438 -22.91 -4.60 5.07
N LYS A 439 -23.24 -4.15 3.84
CA LYS A 439 -22.22 -3.71 2.86
C LYS A 439 -21.26 -2.69 3.49
N VAL A 440 -21.79 -1.67 4.16
CA VAL A 440 -20.96 -0.68 4.87
C VAL A 440 -20.18 -1.32 6.00
N SER A 441 -20.80 -2.23 6.78
CA SER A 441 -20.11 -2.94 7.88
C SER A 441 -18.91 -3.76 7.36
N THR A 442 -18.98 -4.33 6.13
CA THR A 442 -17.85 -5.04 5.53
C THR A 442 -16.68 -4.12 5.22
N MET A 443 -16.94 -2.83 4.91
CA MET A 443 -15.90 -1.84 4.66
C MET A 443 -15.09 -1.56 5.92
N PHE A 444 -15.73 -1.41 7.07
CA PHE A 444 -15.03 -1.28 8.36
C PHE A 444 -14.13 -2.49 8.63
N ASN A 445 -14.65 -3.70 8.43
CA ASN A 445 -13.89 -4.93 8.66
C ASN A 445 -12.67 -5.03 7.75
N ASP A 446 -12.78 -4.64 6.48
CA ASP A 446 -11.67 -4.67 5.54
C ASP A 446 -10.54 -3.70 5.95
N VAL A 447 -10.89 -2.45 6.32
CA VAL A 447 -9.91 -1.48 6.80
C VAL A 447 -9.28 -1.93 8.12
N MET A 448 -10.08 -2.46 9.05
CA MET A 448 -9.59 -2.97 10.32
C MET A 448 -8.63 -4.16 10.14
N MET A 449 -8.92 -5.06 9.21
CA MET A 449 -8.04 -6.19 8.90
C MET A 449 -6.66 -5.73 8.43
N LEU A 450 -6.58 -4.58 7.74
CA LEU A 450 -5.33 -4.03 7.23
C LEU A 450 -4.59 -3.17 8.28
N GLU A 451 -5.31 -2.43 9.13
CA GLU A 451 -4.70 -1.42 9.99
C GLU A 451 -4.64 -1.78 11.48
N ASP A 452 -5.47 -2.70 11.96
CA ASP A 452 -5.60 -2.96 13.39
C ASP A 452 -5.01 -4.31 13.82
N ASP A 453 -3.77 -4.26 14.32
CA ASP A 453 -3.07 -5.44 14.80
C ASP A 453 -3.73 -6.05 16.04
N ASN A 454 -4.38 -5.25 16.91
CA ASN A 454 -5.18 -5.75 18.03
C ASN A 454 -6.35 -6.62 17.53
N MET A 455 -7.02 -6.20 16.46
CA MET A 455 -8.10 -6.99 15.87
C MET A 455 -7.59 -8.28 15.23
N VAL A 456 -6.47 -8.21 14.50
CA VAL A 456 -5.90 -9.37 13.81
C VAL A 456 -5.28 -10.36 14.81
N ILE A 457 -4.51 -9.89 15.80
CA ILE A 457 -3.79 -10.72 16.78
C ILE A 457 -4.61 -10.96 18.03
N GLY A 458 -5.25 -9.94 18.59
CA GLY A 458 -6.12 -10.05 19.77
C GLY A 458 -7.49 -10.66 19.48
N GLY A 459 -8.01 -10.41 18.27
CA GLY A 459 -9.38 -10.74 17.88
C GLY A 459 -10.35 -9.59 18.14
N GLN A 460 -11.64 -9.88 18.06
CA GLN A 460 -12.68 -8.86 18.28
C GLN A 460 -13.74 -9.31 19.29
N ILE A 461 -14.31 -8.34 19.98
CA ILE A 461 -15.49 -8.47 20.83
C ILE A 461 -16.58 -7.59 20.22
N GLY A 462 -17.75 -8.16 19.94
CA GLY A 462 -18.92 -7.42 19.47
C GLY A 462 -19.83 -7.03 20.62
N ILE A 463 -20.28 -5.78 20.66
CA ILE A 463 -21.38 -5.32 21.52
C ILE A 463 -22.51 -4.96 20.56
N LEU A 464 -23.63 -5.72 20.61
CA LEU A 464 -24.84 -5.42 19.88
C LEU A 464 -25.81 -4.69 20.81
N ASP A 465 -25.95 -3.39 20.57
CA ASP A 465 -26.98 -2.58 21.22
C ASP A 465 -28.26 -2.60 20.39
N LEU A 466 -29.26 -3.26 20.91
CA LEU A 466 -30.57 -3.45 20.27
C LEU A 466 -31.62 -2.40 20.69
N ALA A 467 -31.18 -1.30 21.34
CA ALA A 467 -32.06 -0.18 21.61
C ALA A 467 -32.68 0.35 20.30
N ASN A 468 -34.00 0.63 20.33
CA ASN A 468 -34.79 1.13 19.19
C ASN A 468 -34.94 0.12 18.02
N VAL A 469 -34.48 -1.11 18.16
CA VAL A 469 -34.76 -2.17 17.18
C VAL A 469 -36.24 -2.54 17.22
N THR A 470 -36.87 -2.58 16.06
CA THR A 470 -38.30 -2.87 15.89
C THR A 470 -38.50 -4.21 15.18
N PRO A 471 -39.71 -4.77 15.16
CA PRO A 471 -40.02 -5.99 14.39
C PRO A 471 -39.64 -5.87 12.89
N ALA A 472 -39.74 -4.67 12.32
CA ALA A 472 -39.36 -4.44 10.92
C ALA A 472 -37.87 -4.69 10.66
N HIS A 473 -36.97 -4.43 11.61
CA HIS A 473 -35.55 -4.80 11.52
C HIS A 473 -35.38 -6.32 11.48
N PHE A 474 -36.11 -7.04 12.37
CA PHE A 474 -36.00 -8.49 12.44
C PHE A 474 -36.52 -9.19 11.18
N LEU A 475 -37.56 -8.65 10.54
CA LEU A 475 -38.11 -9.19 9.30
C LEU A 475 -37.14 -9.13 8.11
N GLN A 476 -36.12 -8.31 8.17
CA GLN A 476 -35.07 -8.28 7.14
C GLN A 476 -34.10 -9.48 7.22
N PHE A 477 -34.06 -10.20 8.35
CA PHE A 477 -33.18 -11.35 8.54
C PHE A 477 -33.88 -12.65 8.09
N THR A 478 -33.74 -12.98 6.82
CA THR A 478 -34.17 -14.29 6.31
C THR A 478 -33.17 -15.38 6.65
N PRO A 479 -33.56 -16.68 6.74
CA PRO A 479 -32.61 -17.77 6.97
C PRO A 479 -31.43 -17.80 5.98
N THR A 480 -31.71 -17.53 4.70
CA THR A 480 -30.68 -17.47 3.68
C THR A 480 -29.71 -16.32 3.95
N PHE A 481 -30.20 -15.13 4.33
CA PHE A 481 -29.36 -13.98 4.65
C PHE A 481 -28.50 -14.26 5.90
N VAL A 482 -29.08 -14.84 6.94
CA VAL A 482 -28.34 -15.23 8.16
C VAL A 482 -27.26 -16.26 7.85
N LYS A 483 -27.53 -17.23 6.96
CA LYS A 483 -26.52 -18.19 6.49
C LYS A 483 -25.36 -17.50 5.77
N LYS A 484 -25.67 -16.55 4.85
CA LYS A 484 -24.65 -15.73 4.16
C LYS A 484 -23.76 -14.99 5.16
N MET A 485 -24.37 -14.31 6.13
CA MET A 485 -23.65 -13.55 7.18
C MET A 485 -22.75 -14.46 8.02
N THR A 486 -23.26 -15.61 8.43
CA THR A 486 -22.52 -16.57 9.25
C THR A 486 -21.34 -17.17 8.48
N MET A 487 -21.53 -17.56 7.23
CA MET A 487 -20.43 -18.06 6.39
C MET A 487 -19.38 -16.99 6.12
N MET A 488 -19.79 -15.74 5.85
CA MET A 488 -18.89 -14.63 5.66
C MET A 488 -18.01 -14.39 6.90
N SER A 489 -18.60 -14.39 8.07
CA SER A 489 -17.89 -14.10 9.33
C SER A 489 -17.06 -15.27 9.86
N GLN A 490 -17.51 -16.51 9.73
CA GLN A 490 -16.82 -17.67 10.29
C GLN A 490 -15.86 -18.34 9.30
N GLU A 491 -16.33 -18.55 8.06
CA GLU A 491 -15.56 -19.27 7.05
C GLU A 491 -14.78 -18.31 6.13
N GLY A 492 -15.39 -17.18 5.76
CA GLY A 492 -14.85 -16.20 4.83
C GLY A 492 -14.05 -15.07 5.48
N SER A 493 -13.65 -15.17 6.76
CA SER A 493 -12.86 -14.12 7.44
C SER A 493 -11.74 -14.71 8.28
N PRO A 494 -10.53 -14.12 8.28
CA PRO A 494 -9.44 -14.53 9.17
C PRO A 494 -9.61 -14.00 10.60
N LEU A 495 -10.54 -13.07 10.83
CA LEU A 495 -10.72 -12.41 12.12
C LEU A 495 -11.35 -13.35 13.16
N ARG A 496 -10.84 -13.30 14.38
CA ARG A 496 -11.23 -14.21 15.44
C ARG A 496 -12.22 -13.56 16.38
N GLN A 497 -13.44 -14.11 16.47
CA GLN A 497 -14.44 -13.66 17.42
C GLN A 497 -14.13 -14.16 18.83
N LYS A 498 -14.04 -13.25 19.80
CA LYS A 498 -13.76 -13.54 21.21
C LYS A 498 -15.00 -13.51 22.09
N GLY A 499 -15.99 -12.69 21.73
CA GLY A 499 -17.25 -12.58 22.45
C GLY A 499 -18.27 -11.76 21.68
N PHE A 500 -19.57 -12.06 21.88
CA PHE A 500 -20.69 -11.22 21.46
C PHE A 500 -21.58 -10.92 22.66
N HIS A 501 -21.79 -9.64 22.93
CA HIS A 501 -22.54 -9.11 24.05
C HIS A 501 -23.80 -8.40 23.52
N TYR A 502 -24.98 -8.89 23.90
CA TYR A 502 -26.26 -8.34 23.48
C TYR A 502 -26.85 -7.51 24.61
N ILE A 503 -27.06 -6.22 24.38
CA ILE A 503 -27.66 -5.28 25.34
C ILE A 503 -28.95 -4.70 24.78
N ASN A 504 -29.83 -4.21 25.68
CA ASN A 504 -31.11 -3.58 25.35
C ASN A 504 -31.99 -4.49 24.45
N THR A 505 -32.03 -5.78 24.73
CA THR A 505 -32.73 -6.76 23.90
C THR A 505 -34.25 -6.55 23.94
N PRO A 506 -34.91 -6.25 22.79
CA PRO A 506 -36.35 -6.06 22.72
C PRO A 506 -37.10 -7.40 22.65
N SER A 507 -38.43 -7.35 22.80
CA SER A 507 -39.29 -8.51 22.53
C SER A 507 -39.12 -8.97 21.07
N GLY A 508 -39.03 -10.29 20.83
CA GLY A 508 -38.79 -10.88 19.50
C GLY A 508 -37.33 -11.10 19.16
N PHE A 509 -36.38 -10.59 19.95
CA PHE A 509 -34.94 -10.81 19.79
C PHE A 509 -34.59 -12.30 19.67
N GLU A 510 -35.19 -13.15 20.48
CA GLU A 510 -34.86 -14.58 20.55
C GLU A 510 -35.05 -15.32 19.23
N LEU A 511 -36.00 -14.90 18.40
CA LEU A 511 -36.23 -15.50 17.08
C LEU A 511 -35.00 -15.39 16.19
N VAL A 512 -34.49 -14.18 16.00
CA VAL A 512 -33.28 -13.90 15.16
C VAL A 512 -32.02 -14.44 15.84
N PHE A 513 -31.91 -14.29 17.15
CA PHE A 513 -30.80 -14.84 17.93
C PHE A 513 -30.66 -16.35 17.77
N ASN A 514 -31.76 -17.10 17.90
CA ASN A 514 -31.75 -18.55 17.73
C ASN A 514 -31.46 -18.95 16.27
N MET A 515 -31.89 -18.16 15.29
CA MET A 515 -31.57 -18.37 13.89
C MET A 515 -30.05 -18.25 13.66
N PHE A 516 -29.41 -17.21 14.15
CA PHE A 516 -27.94 -17.08 14.08
C PHE A 516 -27.24 -18.22 14.82
N LYS A 517 -27.69 -18.51 16.02
CA LYS A 517 -27.14 -19.58 16.87
C LYS A 517 -27.16 -20.94 16.19
N SER A 518 -28.18 -21.23 15.36
CA SER A 518 -28.31 -22.51 14.65
C SER A 518 -27.22 -22.74 13.61
N PHE A 519 -26.67 -21.68 13.02
CA PHE A 519 -25.56 -21.72 12.03
C PHE A 519 -24.18 -21.60 12.66
N MET A 520 -24.05 -21.30 13.95
CA MET A 520 -22.77 -21.11 14.62
C MET A 520 -22.16 -22.43 15.09
N SER A 521 -20.82 -22.49 15.07
CA SER A 521 -20.06 -23.55 15.72
C SER A 521 -20.28 -23.54 17.25
N GLU A 522 -20.11 -24.67 17.92
CA GLU A 522 -20.21 -24.78 19.38
C GLU A 522 -19.30 -23.76 20.10
N LYS A 523 -18.07 -23.60 19.62
CA LYS A 523 -17.13 -22.62 20.14
C LYS A 523 -17.66 -21.18 20.06
N ASN A 524 -18.33 -20.80 18.97
CA ASN A 524 -18.89 -19.47 18.84
C ASN A 524 -20.16 -19.29 19.69
N ARG A 525 -20.98 -20.34 19.82
CA ARG A 525 -22.16 -20.34 20.71
C ARG A 525 -21.78 -20.10 22.16
N SER A 526 -20.68 -20.69 22.65
CA SER A 526 -20.24 -20.52 24.04
C SER A 526 -19.73 -19.11 24.37
N ARG A 527 -19.62 -18.24 23.37
CA ARG A 527 -19.14 -16.83 23.48
C ARG A 527 -20.26 -15.81 23.30
N LEU A 528 -21.50 -16.21 23.42
CA LEU A 528 -22.68 -15.34 23.33
C LEU A 528 -23.16 -14.99 24.75
N TYR A 529 -23.23 -13.71 25.05
CA TYR A 529 -23.63 -13.16 26.34
C TYR A 529 -24.85 -12.25 26.15
N VAL A 530 -25.97 -12.56 26.80
CA VAL A 530 -27.18 -11.76 26.72
C VAL A 530 -27.38 -11.04 28.06
N HIS A 531 -27.24 -9.74 28.03
CA HIS A 531 -27.30 -8.86 29.19
C HIS A 531 -28.68 -8.21 29.37
N GLY A 532 -29.49 -8.15 28.31
CA GLY A 532 -30.78 -7.44 28.34
C GLY A 532 -30.56 -5.96 28.64
N SER A 533 -31.24 -5.44 29.64
CA SER A 533 -31.08 -4.04 30.12
C SER A 533 -30.01 -3.89 31.22
N ASN A 534 -29.37 -4.99 31.64
CA ASN A 534 -28.40 -4.97 32.73
C ASN A 534 -26.99 -4.58 32.25
N MET A 535 -26.68 -3.30 32.28
CA MET A 535 -25.36 -2.77 31.87
C MET A 535 -24.23 -3.18 32.82
N GLU A 536 -24.51 -3.40 34.11
CA GLU A 536 -23.49 -3.84 35.08
C GLU A 536 -22.92 -5.20 34.69
N SER A 537 -23.75 -6.09 34.19
CA SER A 537 -23.33 -7.39 33.67
C SER A 537 -22.43 -7.28 32.43
N LEU A 538 -22.61 -6.24 31.60
CA LEU A 538 -21.69 -5.96 30.50
C LEU A 538 -20.32 -5.48 31.02
N TYR A 539 -20.30 -4.65 32.07
CA TYR A 539 -19.06 -4.08 32.61
C TYR A 539 -18.13 -5.13 33.23
N GLU A 540 -18.64 -6.29 33.62
CA GLU A 540 -17.85 -7.43 34.06
C GLU A 540 -16.95 -7.98 32.94
N HIS A 541 -17.36 -7.81 31.68
CA HIS A 541 -16.64 -8.30 30.50
C HIS A 541 -15.91 -7.19 29.74
N VAL A 542 -16.51 -6.00 29.69
CA VAL A 542 -16.00 -4.83 28.98
C VAL A 542 -15.92 -3.66 29.96
N PRO A 543 -14.72 -3.26 30.39
CA PRO A 543 -14.56 -2.17 31.33
C PRO A 543 -15.24 -0.88 30.88
N LYS A 544 -16.04 -0.29 31.77
CA LYS A 544 -16.84 0.91 31.53
C LYS A 544 -16.03 2.06 30.91
N ARG A 545 -14.77 2.25 31.34
CA ARG A 545 -13.87 3.29 30.82
C ARG A 545 -13.62 3.22 29.32
N LEU A 546 -13.80 2.06 28.68
CA LEU A 546 -13.59 1.86 27.23
C LEU A 546 -14.82 2.23 26.42
N LEU A 547 -15.99 2.31 27.06
CA LEU A 547 -17.23 2.61 26.37
C LEU A 547 -17.36 4.10 26.09
N PRO A 548 -18.06 4.48 25.02
CA PRO A 548 -18.39 5.87 24.74
C PRO A 548 -19.17 6.54 25.89
N LYS A 549 -19.11 7.86 25.93
CA LYS A 549 -19.83 8.69 26.93
C LYS A 549 -21.33 8.38 26.97
N GLU A 550 -21.93 8.09 25.82
CA GLU A 550 -23.35 7.76 25.67
C GLU A 550 -23.72 6.42 26.35
N TYR A 551 -22.73 5.59 26.64
CA TYR A 551 -22.87 4.34 27.43
C TYR A 551 -22.38 4.50 28.87
N GLY A 552 -22.27 5.74 29.35
CA GLY A 552 -21.79 6.05 30.69
C GLY A 552 -20.30 5.79 30.91
N GLY A 553 -19.52 5.60 29.84
CA GLY A 553 -18.08 5.40 29.88
C GLY A 553 -17.29 6.71 29.84
N ASP A 554 -15.97 6.59 29.91
CA ASP A 554 -15.02 7.72 29.85
C ASP A 554 -14.38 7.85 28.45
N GLY A 555 -14.78 6.98 27.51
CA GLY A 555 -14.24 6.96 26.15
C GLY A 555 -14.71 8.12 25.27
N THR A 556 -14.18 8.13 24.05
CA THR A 556 -14.55 9.09 22.99
C THR A 556 -16.05 9.01 22.68
N SER A 557 -16.70 10.15 22.41
CA SER A 557 -18.13 10.17 22.05
C SER A 557 -18.42 9.46 20.74
N LEU A 558 -19.63 8.92 20.57
CA LEU A 558 -20.06 8.26 19.32
C LEU A 558 -19.94 9.18 18.11
N LYS A 559 -20.22 10.47 18.30
CA LYS A 559 -20.10 11.47 17.23
C LYS A 559 -18.66 11.63 16.74
N GLU A 560 -17.72 11.70 17.65
CA GLU A 560 -16.29 11.82 17.32
C GLU A 560 -15.75 10.54 16.68
N ILE A 561 -16.14 9.36 17.18
CA ILE A 561 -15.78 8.08 16.60
C ILE A 561 -16.32 7.96 15.18
N GLY A 562 -17.61 8.29 14.98
CA GLY A 562 -18.26 8.25 13.66
C GLY A 562 -17.58 9.17 12.65
N ALA A 563 -17.27 10.42 13.03
CA ALA A 563 -16.57 11.37 12.16
C ALA A 563 -15.16 10.90 11.79
N ALA A 564 -14.42 10.32 12.73
CA ALA A 564 -13.09 9.76 12.45
C ALA A 564 -13.15 8.60 11.46
N TRP A 565 -14.16 7.72 11.59
CA TRP A 565 -14.35 6.60 10.69
C TRP A 565 -14.89 7.02 9.32
N GLU A 566 -15.80 8.00 9.22
CA GLU A 566 -16.20 8.58 7.93
C GLU A 566 -14.96 9.04 7.16
N LYS A 567 -14.11 9.87 7.78
CA LYS A 567 -12.86 10.34 7.18
C LYS A 567 -11.94 9.19 6.76
N LYS A 568 -11.82 8.15 7.59
CA LYS A 568 -10.99 6.98 7.29
C LYS A 568 -11.52 6.19 6.11
N LEU A 569 -12.81 5.89 6.04
CA LEU A 569 -13.41 5.15 4.94
C LEU A 569 -13.32 5.90 3.62
N LEU A 570 -13.51 7.23 3.63
CA LEU A 570 -13.31 8.07 2.46
C LEU A 570 -11.85 8.02 1.96
N ALA A 571 -10.88 8.01 2.86
CA ALA A 571 -9.46 7.85 2.50
C ALA A 571 -9.13 6.47 1.89
N TYR A 572 -9.94 5.45 2.16
CA TYR A 572 -9.82 4.10 1.58
C TYR A 572 -10.62 3.90 0.29
N ARG A 573 -11.18 4.97 -0.30
CA ARG A 573 -12.01 4.87 -1.50
C ARG A 573 -11.36 4.06 -2.61
N GLN A 574 -10.11 4.37 -2.95
CA GLN A 574 -9.38 3.67 -4.02
C GLN A 574 -9.25 2.17 -3.71
N TYR A 575 -8.98 1.80 -2.46
CA TYR A 575 -8.95 0.41 -2.03
C TYR A 575 -10.28 -0.31 -2.35
N PHE A 576 -11.43 0.32 -2.02
CA PHE A 576 -12.74 -0.31 -2.26
C PHE A 576 -13.09 -0.41 -3.75
N LEU A 577 -12.70 0.57 -4.57
CA LEU A 577 -12.87 0.51 -6.02
C LEU A 577 -12.03 -0.60 -6.65
N GLU A 578 -10.82 -0.84 -6.14
CA GLU A 578 -9.96 -1.93 -6.59
C GLU A 578 -10.46 -3.31 -6.15
N GLU A 579 -11.20 -3.41 -5.03
CA GLU A 579 -11.72 -4.68 -4.53
C GLU A 579 -12.67 -5.37 -5.52
N ASP A 580 -13.32 -4.63 -6.41
CA ASP A 580 -14.21 -5.18 -7.42
C ASP A 580 -13.51 -6.08 -8.45
N GLN A 581 -12.18 -5.97 -8.61
CA GLN A 581 -11.40 -6.84 -9.50
C GLN A 581 -11.02 -8.18 -8.88
N TYR A 582 -11.08 -8.31 -7.54
CA TYR A 582 -10.73 -9.54 -6.84
C TYR A 582 -11.95 -10.45 -6.64
N GLY A 583 -11.69 -11.76 -6.50
CA GLY A 583 -12.74 -12.76 -6.36
C GLY A 583 -12.33 -14.11 -6.93
N THR A 584 -13.32 -14.95 -7.22
CA THR A 584 -13.10 -16.27 -7.85
C THR A 584 -13.79 -16.41 -9.20
N ASP A 585 -13.15 -17.13 -10.12
CA ASP A 585 -13.77 -17.63 -11.36
C ASP A 585 -13.99 -19.15 -11.21
N GLU A 586 -15.19 -19.52 -10.79
CA GLU A 586 -15.52 -20.89 -10.45
C GLU A 586 -15.45 -21.87 -11.65
N ARG A 587 -15.41 -21.36 -12.89
CA ARG A 587 -15.20 -22.17 -14.10
C ARG A 587 -13.76 -22.70 -14.20
N LYS A 588 -12.82 -22.03 -13.53
CA LYS A 588 -11.39 -22.40 -13.48
C LYS A 588 -11.04 -23.22 -12.24
N ARG A 589 -12.00 -23.44 -11.33
CA ARG A 589 -11.77 -24.18 -10.11
C ARG A 589 -11.56 -25.66 -10.40
N VAL A 590 -10.48 -26.21 -9.85
CA VAL A 590 -10.29 -27.66 -9.82
C VAL A 590 -11.17 -28.24 -8.71
N GLY A 591 -12.09 -29.14 -9.05
CA GLY A 591 -13.04 -29.76 -8.13
C GLY A 591 -14.43 -29.11 -8.19
N ARG A 592 -15.19 -29.22 -7.08
CA ARG A 592 -16.59 -28.74 -7.01
C ARG A 592 -16.63 -27.20 -6.95
N PRO A 593 -17.40 -26.52 -7.83
CA PRO A 593 -17.55 -25.08 -7.80
C PRO A 593 -18.22 -24.59 -6.50
N LYS A 594 -17.74 -23.44 -5.97
CA LYS A 594 -18.31 -22.77 -4.79
C LYS A 594 -19.20 -21.61 -5.26
N THR A 595 -20.36 -21.94 -5.82
CA THR A 595 -21.36 -20.97 -6.26
C THR A 595 -22.27 -20.54 -5.12
N ALA A 596 -23.02 -19.43 -5.30
CA ALA A 596 -24.04 -19.00 -4.33
C ALA A 596 -25.04 -20.12 -4.04
N GLU A 597 -25.45 -20.87 -5.06
CA GLU A 597 -26.37 -21.99 -4.91
C GLU A 597 -25.77 -23.13 -4.09
N SER A 598 -24.51 -23.54 -4.37
CA SER A 598 -23.86 -24.63 -3.62
C SER A 598 -23.52 -24.26 -2.18
N MET A 599 -23.24 -22.98 -1.91
CA MET A 599 -22.88 -22.50 -0.56
C MET A 599 -24.10 -22.11 0.27
N PHE A 600 -25.09 -21.42 -0.30
CA PHE A 600 -26.21 -20.84 0.42
C PHE A 600 -27.55 -21.49 0.08
N GLY A 601 -27.65 -22.20 -1.03
CA GLY A 601 -28.85 -22.93 -1.41
C GLY A 601 -29.19 -23.98 -0.37
N MET A 602 -30.47 -24.19 -0.11
CA MET A 602 -30.96 -25.32 0.67
C MET A 602 -30.85 -26.55 -0.22
N GLU A 603 -29.71 -27.24 -0.22
CA GLU A 603 -29.66 -28.60 -0.79
C GLU A 603 -30.59 -29.49 0.04
N GLY A 604 -31.74 -29.77 -0.51
CA GLY A 604 -32.65 -30.80 0.01
C GLY A 604 -33.86 -30.28 0.78
N SER A 605 -34.88 -29.82 0.07
CA SER A 605 -36.26 -30.17 0.33
C SER A 605 -37.20 -29.53 -0.68
N PHE A 606 -37.27 -30.04 -1.88
CA PHE A 606 -38.49 -30.29 -2.64
C PHE A 606 -38.25 -31.59 -3.41
N ARG A 607 -38.25 -32.70 -2.69
CA ARG A 607 -38.79 -33.93 -3.29
C ARG A 607 -40.23 -33.59 -3.57
N GLN A 608 -40.60 -33.44 -4.85
CA GLN A 608 -41.96 -33.55 -5.29
C GLN A 608 -42.53 -34.83 -4.68
N LEU A 609 -43.46 -34.67 -3.74
CA LEU A 609 -44.42 -35.73 -3.45
C LEU A 609 -45.20 -35.92 -4.73
N GLN A 610 -44.86 -36.93 -5.51
CA GLN A 610 -45.80 -37.55 -6.42
C GLN A 610 -46.89 -38.14 -5.53
N VAL A 611 -48.04 -37.50 -5.52
CA VAL A 611 -49.27 -38.08 -5.02
C VAL A 611 -49.82 -38.94 -6.16
N ASP A 612 -49.78 -40.26 -5.98
CA ASP A 612 -50.50 -41.22 -6.81
C ASP A 612 -52.02 -41.04 -6.62
#